data_06590caaaac398708aabd8fd44933213
#
_entry.id   06590caaaac398708aabd8fd44933213
#
_cell.length_a   1.000
_cell.length_b   1.000
_cell.length_c   1.000
_cell.angle_alpha   90.00
_cell.angle_beta   90.00
_cell.angle_gamma   90.00
#
_symmetry.space_group_name_H-M   'P 1'
#
loop_
_entity.id
_entity.type
_entity.pdbx_description
1 polymer ?
#
loop_
_entity_poly.entity_id
_entity_poly.type
_entity_poly.pdbx_seq_one_letter_code
_entity_poly.pdbx_strand_id
1 'polypeptide(L)'
;RQVVIDGLAKNKPKLGDAMDVLCKVGGYDHAGLAGVIIGGAMRRVPTMIDGVNATAAALLAYGLYPECAKYMLVSHLSSDISHKKMLEILNLKPIVDAGMRLGEGTGANLAVVVLQSAIDVYNKLSR
;
A
#
# COMPACT_ATOMS: atom_id res chain seq x y z
N ARG A 1 -21.16 1.83 -5.95
CA ARG A 1 -20.68 1.59 -7.33
C ARG A 1 -21.01 2.77 -8.25
N GLN A 2 -22.27 3.26 -8.27
CA GLN A 2 -22.68 4.34 -9.18
C GLN A 2 -21.89 5.63 -8.94
N VAL A 3 -21.70 6.05 -7.69
CA VAL A 3 -20.92 7.24 -7.32
C VAL A 3 -19.49 7.22 -7.90
N VAL A 4 -18.84 6.04 -7.93
CA VAL A 4 -17.49 5.91 -8.51
C VAL A 4 -17.54 6.11 -10.03
N ILE A 5 -18.53 5.52 -10.70
CA ILE A 5 -18.73 5.66 -12.14
C ILE A 5 -18.96 7.14 -12.51
N ASP A 6 -19.85 7.81 -11.79
CA ASP A 6 -20.19 9.22 -12.01
C ASP A 6 -18.99 10.13 -11.73
N GLY A 7 -18.23 9.83 -10.65
CA GLY A 7 -17.01 10.54 -10.32
C GLY A 7 -15.93 10.42 -11.40
N LEU A 8 -15.71 9.23 -11.94
CA LEU A 8 -14.77 8.99 -13.03
C LEU A 8 -15.23 9.67 -14.32
N ALA A 9 -16.53 9.58 -14.66
CA ALA A 9 -17.09 10.20 -15.84
C ALA A 9 -16.99 11.74 -15.78
N LYS A 10 -17.18 12.33 -14.60
CA LYS A 10 -17.10 13.79 -14.38
C LYS A 10 -15.66 14.29 -14.42
N ASN A 11 -14.75 13.64 -13.72
CA ASN A 11 -13.38 14.12 -13.54
C ASN A 11 -12.41 13.63 -14.61
N LYS A 12 -12.76 12.58 -15.35
CA LYS A 12 -11.99 12.02 -16.48
C LYS A 12 -10.49 11.90 -16.19
N PRO A 13 -10.10 11.15 -15.14
CA PRO A 13 -8.69 10.94 -14.86
C PRO A 13 -8.03 10.19 -16.02
N LYS A 14 -6.80 10.58 -16.35
CA LYS A 14 -6.01 9.92 -17.38
C LYS A 14 -5.42 8.64 -16.81
N LEU A 15 -5.89 7.49 -17.29
CA LEU A 15 -5.40 6.19 -16.88
C LEU A 15 -3.91 6.06 -17.17
N GLY A 16 -3.15 5.56 -16.21
CA GLY A 16 -1.69 5.41 -16.28
C GLY A 16 -0.90 6.67 -15.89
N ASP A 17 -1.57 7.78 -15.60
CA ASP A 17 -0.96 9.00 -15.09
C ASP A 17 -1.32 9.17 -13.61
N ALA A 18 -0.45 8.71 -12.72
CA ALA A 18 -0.70 8.70 -11.29
C ALA A 18 -0.92 10.10 -10.71
N MET A 19 -0.23 11.11 -11.24
CA MET A 19 -0.41 12.50 -10.80
C MET A 19 -1.78 13.03 -11.21
N ASP A 20 -2.21 12.79 -12.44
CA ASP A 20 -3.53 13.21 -12.91
C ASP A 20 -4.66 12.51 -12.15
N VAL A 21 -4.51 11.21 -11.88
CA VAL A 21 -5.45 10.44 -11.03
C VAL A 21 -5.52 11.04 -9.63
N LEU A 22 -4.37 11.30 -9.00
CA LEU A 22 -4.30 11.88 -7.66
C LEU A 22 -4.97 13.25 -7.59
N CYS A 23 -4.70 14.13 -8.56
CA CYS A 23 -5.26 15.48 -8.59
C CYS A 23 -6.76 15.51 -8.87
N LYS A 24 -7.31 14.55 -9.62
CA LYS A 24 -8.70 14.56 -10.04
C LYS A 24 -9.65 13.77 -9.16
N VAL A 25 -9.18 12.66 -8.60
CA VAL A 25 -10.02 11.72 -7.82
C VAL A 25 -9.37 11.24 -6.53
N GLY A 26 -8.15 11.64 -6.24
CA GLY A 26 -7.46 11.33 -4.99
C GLY A 26 -7.85 12.28 -3.85
N GLY A 27 -7.40 11.93 -2.64
CA GLY A 27 -7.51 12.76 -1.44
C GLY A 27 -6.15 13.23 -0.95
N TYR A 28 -6.14 14.25 -0.08
CA TYR A 28 -4.89 14.73 0.55
C TYR A 28 -4.22 13.68 1.41
N ASP A 29 -4.98 12.78 2.02
CA ASP A 29 -4.50 11.61 2.74
C ASP A 29 -3.71 10.66 1.83
N HIS A 30 -4.23 10.36 0.64
CA HIS A 30 -3.51 9.55 -0.35
C HIS A 30 -2.24 10.23 -0.85
N ALA A 31 -2.27 11.56 -1.05
CA ALA A 31 -1.09 12.33 -1.43
C ALA A 31 -0.01 12.28 -0.34
N GLY A 32 -0.41 12.49 0.93
CA GLY A 32 0.48 12.41 2.08
C GLY A 32 1.11 11.02 2.24
N LEU A 33 0.30 9.97 2.19
CA LEU A 33 0.77 8.58 2.29
C LEU A 33 1.71 8.21 1.13
N ALA A 34 1.38 8.58 -0.10
CA ALA A 34 2.27 8.36 -1.25
C ALA A 34 3.62 9.08 -1.06
N GLY A 35 3.60 10.31 -0.53
CA GLY A 35 4.81 11.06 -0.19
C GLY A 35 5.65 10.36 0.89
N VAL A 36 5.04 9.81 1.93
CA VAL A 36 5.73 9.03 2.98
C VAL A 36 6.41 7.79 2.37
N ILE A 37 5.70 7.05 1.50
CA ILE A 37 6.24 5.86 0.85
C ILE A 37 7.45 6.20 -0.04
N ILE A 38 7.33 7.22 -0.88
CA ILE A 38 8.43 7.68 -1.75
C ILE A 38 9.60 8.18 -0.90
N GLY A 39 9.34 9.01 0.11
CA GLY A 39 10.37 9.54 1.00
C GLY A 39 11.10 8.47 1.79
N GLY A 40 10.39 7.43 2.26
CA GLY A 40 10.98 6.24 2.86
C GLY A 40 11.93 5.53 1.90
N ALA A 41 11.46 5.25 0.68
CA ALA A 41 12.25 4.58 -0.35
C ALA A 41 13.52 5.36 -0.72
N MET A 42 13.43 6.67 -0.88
CA MET A 42 14.59 7.54 -1.15
C MET A 42 15.65 7.48 -0.04
N ARG A 43 15.23 7.19 1.19
CA ARG A 43 16.11 7.02 2.36
C ARG A 43 16.44 5.55 2.65
N ARG A 44 16.00 4.61 1.81
CA ARG A 44 16.16 3.15 1.99
C ARG A 44 15.51 2.65 3.29
N VAL A 45 14.44 3.29 3.73
CA VAL A 45 13.65 2.89 4.88
C VAL A 45 12.41 2.14 4.40
N PRO A 46 12.19 0.88 4.81
CA PRO A 46 10.98 0.14 4.45
C PRO A 46 9.73 0.81 5.02
N THR A 47 8.65 0.79 4.24
CA THR A 47 7.35 1.28 4.66
C THR A 47 6.36 0.12 4.76
N MET A 48 5.76 -0.07 5.92
CA MET A 48 4.69 -1.06 6.12
C MET A 48 3.38 -0.50 5.56
N ILE A 49 2.83 -1.18 4.57
CA ILE A 49 1.56 -0.85 3.93
C ILE A 49 0.44 -1.58 4.67
N ASP A 50 -0.50 -0.84 5.25
CA ASP A 50 -1.58 -1.44 6.04
C ASP A 50 -2.67 -2.07 5.15
N GLY A 51 -3.81 -1.43 5.01
CA GLY A 51 -4.98 -1.97 4.29
C GLY A 51 -5.23 -1.30 2.94
N VAL A 52 -6.50 -1.32 2.52
CA VAL A 52 -6.94 -0.87 1.19
C VAL A 52 -6.53 0.57 0.86
N ASN A 53 -6.76 1.52 1.79
CA ASN A 53 -6.45 2.93 1.56
C ASN A 53 -4.93 3.17 1.46
N ALA A 54 -4.14 2.53 2.34
CA ALA A 54 -2.68 2.60 2.28
C ALA A 54 -2.15 1.97 0.98
N THR A 55 -2.76 0.88 0.52
CA THR A 55 -2.39 0.22 -0.74
C THR A 55 -2.78 1.05 -1.96
N ALA A 56 -3.91 1.79 -1.92
CA ALA A 56 -4.25 2.75 -2.97
C ALA A 56 -3.20 3.87 -3.07
N ALA A 57 -2.73 4.39 -1.94
CA ALA A 57 -1.63 5.35 -1.91
C ALA A 57 -0.30 4.74 -2.38
N ALA A 58 -0.05 3.46 -2.09
CA ALA A 58 1.11 2.72 -2.59
C ALA A 58 1.09 2.57 -4.12
N LEU A 59 -0.09 2.34 -4.72
CA LEU A 59 -0.24 2.35 -6.18
C LEU A 59 0.08 3.71 -6.80
N LEU A 60 -0.36 4.80 -6.16
CA LEU A 60 -0.02 6.16 -6.60
C LEU A 60 1.49 6.40 -6.48
N ALA A 61 2.10 6.02 -5.35
CA ALA A 61 3.53 6.12 -5.15
C ALA A 61 4.31 5.32 -6.21
N TYR A 62 3.87 4.11 -6.51
CA TYR A 62 4.45 3.26 -7.56
C TYR A 62 4.33 3.89 -8.95
N GLY A 63 3.19 4.47 -9.27
CA GLY A 63 2.98 5.17 -10.55
C GLY A 63 3.83 6.43 -10.71
N LEU A 64 4.17 7.11 -9.59
CA LEU A 64 5.03 8.30 -9.58
C LEU A 64 6.53 7.95 -9.53
N TYR A 65 6.90 6.89 -8.78
CA TYR A 65 8.27 6.46 -8.58
C TYR A 65 8.31 4.93 -8.38
N PRO A 66 8.42 4.14 -9.46
CA PRO A 66 8.31 2.68 -9.41
C PRO A 66 9.33 1.99 -8.48
N GLU A 67 10.51 2.57 -8.32
CA GLU A 67 11.57 2.02 -7.46
C GLU A 67 11.16 1.93 -5.97
N CYS A 68 10.15 2.70 -5.54
CA CYS A 68 9.66 2.66 -4.17
C CYS A 68 9.04 1.30 -3.78
N ALA A 69 8.58 0.50 -4.75
CA ALA A 69 8.02 -0.82 -4.49
C ALA A 69 9.00 -1.77 -3.79
N LYS A 70 10.31 -1.60 -4.01
CA LYS A 70 11.37 -2.38 -3.35
C LYS A 70 11.43 -2.17 -1.84
N TYR A 71 10.81 -1.12 -1.35
CA TYR A 71 10.79 -0.72 0.06
C TYR A 71 9.40 -0.83 0.69
N MET A 72 8.44 -1.42 -0.02
CA MET A 72 7.08 -1.66 0.49
C MET A 72 6.98 -3.06 1.10
N LEU A 73 6.47 -3.14 2.31
CA LEU A 73 6.11 -4.38 2.99
C LEU A 73 4.60 -4.37 3.21
N VAL A 74 3.88 -5.32 2.64
CA VAL A 74 2.42 -5.40 2.80
C VAL A 74 2.09 -6.19 4.06
N SER A 75 1.36 -5.56 4.97
CA SER A 75 1.05 -6.13 6.26
C SER A 75 0.11 -7.33 6.18
N HIS A 76 -1.07 -7.14 5.64
CA HIS A 76 -2.11 -8.17 5.61
C HIS A 76 -2.93 -8.13 4.33
N LEU A 77 -3.62 -9.24 4.03
CA LEU A 77 -4.66 -9.26 3.03
C LEU A 77 -5.99 -8.80 3.65
N SER A 78 -6.51 -7.66 3.19
CA SER A 78 -7.86 -7.22 3.56
C SER A 78 -8.92 -8.08 2.86
N SER A 79 -10.08 -8.22 3.50
CA SER A 79 -11.25 -8.88 2.89
C SER A 79 -11.88 -8.10 1.73
N ASP A 80 -11.45 -6.87 1.47
CA ASP A 80 -11.91 -6.08 0.33
C ASP A 80 -11.35 -6.63 -0.98
N ILE A 81 -12.24 -6.88 -1.94
CA ILE A 81 -11.89 -7.47 -3.25
C ILE A 81 -10.89 -6.60 -4.02
N SER A 82 -10.96 -5.28 -3.87
CA SER A 82 -10.06 -4.35 -4.55
C SER A 82 -8.62 -4.48 -4.07
N HIS A 83 -8.42 -4.84 -2.80
CA HIS A 83 -7.10 -4.96 -2.20
C HIS A 83 -6.23 -6.00 -2.91
N LYS A 84 -6.78 -7.20 -3.14
CA LYS A 84 -6.08 -8.27 -3.84
C LYS A 84 -5.60 -7.83 -5.24
N LYS A 85 -6.46 -7.14 -5.99
CA LYS A 85 -6.11 -6.62 -7.32
C LYS A 85 -5.00 -5.58 -7.28
N MET A 86 -5.02 -4.71 -6.27
CA MET A 86 -3.96 -3.71 -6.09
C MET A 86 -2.61 -4.36 -5.77
N LEU A 87 -2.61 -5.40 -4.92
CA LEU A 87 -1.39 -6.15 -4.60
C LEU A 87 -0.83 -6.90 -5.81
N GLU A 88 -1.70 -7.45 -6.66
CA GLU A 88 -1.30 -8.09 -7.92
C GLU A 88 -0.60 -7.09 -8.84
N ILE A 89 -1.11 -5.87 -8.98
CA ILE A 89 -0.48 -4.80 -9.79
C ILE A 89 0.89 -4.40 -9.23
N LEU A 90 1.01 -4.30 -7.91
CA LEU A 90 2.28 -3.99 -7.23
C LEU A 90 3.26 -5.17 -7.23
N ASN A 91 2.80 -6.36 -7.58
CA ASN A 91 3.55 -7.62 -7.45
C ASN A 91 4.07 -7.85 -6.02
N LEU A 92 3.24 -7.54 -5.03
CA LEU A 92 3.55 -7.67 -3.61
C LEU A 92 2.66 -8.74 -2.95
N LYS A 93 3.23 -9.39 -1.93
CA LYS A 93 2.52 -10.41 -1.14
C LYS A 93 2.34 -9.91 0.29
N PRO A 94 1.16 -10.12 0.90
CA PRO A 94 0.94 -9.78 2.29
C PRO A 94 1.69 -10.75 3.22
N ILE A 95 2.13 -10.23 4.38
CA ILE A 95 2.77 -11.03 5.44
C ILE A 95 1.74 -11.90 6.15
N VAL A 96 0.51 -11.38 6.34
CA VAL A 96 -0.57 -12.06 7.06
C VAL A 96 -1.81 -12.16 6.18
N ASP A 97 -2.43 -13.34 6.13
CA ASP A 97 -3.77 -13.56 5.57
C ASP A 97 -4.66 -14.18 6.66
N ALA A 98 -5.44 -13.38 7.34
CA ALA A 98 -6.27 -13.77 8.48
C ALA A 98 -7.69 -13.17 8.40
N GLY A 99 -8.18 -12.87 7.19
CA GLY A 99 -9.53 -12.32 6.99
C GLY A 99 -9.77 -10.97 7.67
N MET A 100 -8.74 -10.17 7.87
CA MET A 100 -8.79 -8.91 8.61
C MET A 100 -9.56 -7.83 7.86
N ARG A 101 -10.35 -7.04 8.62
CA ARG A 101 -11.14 -5.92 8.07
C ARG A 101 -11.40 -4.78 9.06
N LEU A 102 -10.66 -4.72 10.17
CA LEU A 102 -10.89 -3.70 11.20
C LEU A 102 -10.38 -2.32 10.78
N GLY A 103 -9.22 -2.27 10.13
CA GLY A 103 -8.54 -1.01 9.79
C GLY A 103 -7.69 -0.47 10.93
N GLU A 104 -7.50 0.85 10.96
CA GLU A 104 -6.79 1.60 12.00
C GLU A 104 -5.36 1.12 12.31
N GLY A 105 -4.67 0.61 11.30
CA GLY A 105 -3.30 0.13 11.44
C GLY A 105 -3.14 -1.22 12.13
N THR A 106 -4.24 -1.93 12.43
CA THR A 106 -4.17 -3.23 13.14
C THR A 106 -3.40 -4.28 12.36
N GLY A 107 -3.56 -4.32 11.05
CA GLY A 107 -2.81 -5.25 10.20
C GLY A 107 -1.33 -4.93 10.18
N ALA A 108 -0.96 -3.66 10.08
CA ALA A 108 0.42 -3.21 10.12
C ALA A 108 1.08 -3.58 11.46
N ASN A 109 0.41 -3.32 12.59
CA ASN A 109 0.93 -3.67 13.91
C ASN A 109 1.16 -5.19 14.07
N LEU A 110 0.22 -6.02 13.62
CA LEU A 110 0.38 -7.47 13.66
C LEU A 110 1.55 -7.94 12.79
N ALA A 111 1.67 -7.39 11.59
CA ALA A 111 2.75 -7.76 10.67
C ALA A 111 4.14 -7.36 11.21
N VAL A 112 4.25 -6.24 11.94
CA VAL A 112 5.51 -5.85 12.62
C VAL A 112 5.93 -6.89 13.64
N VAL A 113 5.00 -7.42 14.43
CA VAL A 113 5.31 -8.49 15.41
C VAL A 113 5.82 -9.76 14.71
N VAL A 114 5.16 -10.16 13.62
CA VAL A 114 5.61 -11.31 12.81
C VAL A 114 6.99 -11.07 12.23
N LEU A 115 7.24 -9.90 11.69
CA LEU A 115 8.53 -9.53 11.10
C LEU A 115 9.64 -9.50 12.15
N GLN A 116 9.38 -8.95 13.34
CA GLN A 116 10.34 -8.94 14.46
C GLN A 116 10.70 -10.37 14.87
N SER A 117 9.71 -11.24 14.99
CA SER A 117 9.94 -12.65 15.32
C SER A 117 10.80 -13.35 14.26
N ALA A 118 10.58 -13.07 12.98
CA ALA A 118 11.38 -13.61 11.88
C ALA A 118 12.84 -13.13 11.95
N ILE A 119 13.07 -11.85 12.25
CA ILE A 119 14.40 -11.27 12.42
C ILE A 119 15.12 -11.92 13.61
N ASP A 120 14.42 -12.14 14.73
CA ASP A 120 15.01 -12.77 15.91
C ASP A 120 15.43 -14.22 15.62
N VAL A 121 14.61 -14.97 14.87
CA VAL A 121 14.97 -16.33 14.43
C VAL A 121 16.18 -16.30 13.51
N TYR A 122 16.19 -15.42 12.52
CA TYR A 122 17.31 -15.26 11.59
C TYR A 122 18.62 -14.97 12.33
N ASN A 123 18.62 -14.03 13.27
CA ASN A 123 19.79 -13.67 14.06
C ASN A 123 20.30 -14.81 14.97
N LYS A 124 19.40 -15.70 15.42
CA LYS A 124 19.77 -16.87 16.23
C LYS A 124 20.35 -18.01 15.41
N LEU A 125 19.87 -18.18 14.17
CA LEU A 125 20.33 -19.26 13.29
C LEU A 125 21.63 -18.91 12.55
N SER A 126 21.95 -17.62 12.41
CA SER A 126 23.16 -17.14 11.74
C SER A 126 24.39 -17.02 12.67
N ARG A 127 24.30 -17.53 13.89
CA ARG A 127 25.40 -17.67 14.85
C ARG A 127 25.83 -19.13 14.95
#